data_e126daf68ebab66f5d5c039e45ad2849
#
_entry.id   e126daf68ebab66f5d5c039e45ad2849
#
_cell.length_a   1.000
_cell.length_b   1.000
_cell.length_c   1.000
_cell.angle_alpha   90.00
_cell.angle_beta   90.00
_cell.angle_gamma   90.00
#
_symmetry.space_group_name_H-M   'P 1'
#
loop_
_entity.id
_entity.type
_entity.pdbx_description
1 polymer ?
#
loop_
_entity_poly.entity_id
_entity_poly.type
_entity_poly.pdbx_seq_one_letter_code
_entity_poly.pdbx_strand_id
1 'polypeptide(L)'
;MKRLAIYLAVTFGLTWGLQIPAGISLGAFQNGLESSATMVAVVGLSMFFPLVGALAAYFAFPPKERIDLCWKPLIRENVFQYLAAWFLPAAIAIAGCAVFFLANPQLFDPSLTAYAESTAAAAGVSTNEVLAQMPPAWMVVLSTVVLALIFAPFINMIPAFGEELGWRGMLFPTLAERMSERNAALVSGIIWGIWHAPVIIMGHNYGMGYPGFPIAGILTMILACTAMGCWLCYLRVRTESVWPCAVAHGSFNAIANIGSLFCVSGLTLFGPNPLGLVAGIPLIIVGAFCWLRLSSEPHSK
;
A
#
# COMPACT_ATOMS: atom_id res chain seq x y z
N MET A 1 -24.19 8.84 8.46
CA MET A 1 -23.25 8.93 9.61
C MET A 1 -23.12 7.61 10.38
N LYS A 2 -24.20 6.94 10.77
CA LYS A 2 -24.10 5.68 11.57
C LYS A 2 -23.29 4.58 10.86
N ARG A 3 -23.47 4.34 9.54
CA ARG A 3 -22.70 3.37 8.74
C ARG A 3 -21.19 3.66 8.79
N LEU A 4 -20.81 4.92 8.55
CA LEU A 4 -19.43 5.38 8.61
C LEU A 4 -18.81 5.19 10.00
N ALA A 5 -19.54 5.54 11.06
CA ALA A 5 -19.08 5.40 12.44
C ALA A 5 -18.82 3.93 12.81
N ILE A 6 -19.74 3.01 12.45
CA ILE A 6 -19.56 1.57 12.68
C ILE A 6 -18.34 1.06 11.92
N TYR A 7 -18.22 1.39 10.64
CA TYR A 7 -17.08 0.98 9.81
C TYR A 7 -15.75 1.41 10.41
N LEU A 8 -15.60 2.71 10.73
CA LEU A 8 -14.36 3.25 11.28
C LEU A 8 -14.05 2.68 12.66
N ALA A 9 -15.04 2.61 13.55
CA ALA A 9 -14.84 2.08 14.90
C ALA A 9 -14.35 0.63 14.90
N VAL A 10 -14.95 -0.24 14.06
CA VAL A 10 -14.54 -1.64 13.96
C VAL A 10 -13.17 -1.77 13.28
N THR A 11 -12.97 -1.09 12.15
CA THR A 11 -11.72 -1.15 11.38
C THR A 11 -10.52 -0.67 12.21
N PHE A 12 -10.59 0.53 12.76
CA PHE A 12 -9.51 1.10 13.57
C PHE A 12 -9.37 0.40 14.92
N GLY A 13 -10.50 0.08 15.57
CA GLY A 13 -10.50 -0.60 16.86
C GLY A 13 -9.82 -1.96 16.81
N LEU A 14 -10.11 -2.78 15.79
CA LEU A 14 -9.45 -4.07 15.62
C LEU A 14 -7.99 -3.91 15.20
N THR A 15 -7.68 -3.02 14.25
CA THR A 15 -6.32 -2.84 13.74
C THR A 15 -5.39 -2.30 14.82
N TRP A 16 -5.71 -1.16 15.40
CA TRP A 16 -4.87 -0.52 16.40
C TRP A 16 -4.88 -1.30 17.72
N GLY A 17 -6.04 -1.90 18.07
CA GLY A 17 -6.19 -2.76 19.24
C GLY A 17 -5.37 -4.05 19.18
N LEU A 18 -5.00 -4.52 17.96
CA LEU A 18 -4.08 -5.64 17.79
C LEU A 18 -2.63 -5.17 17.61
N GLN A 19 -2.37 -4.22 16.70
CA GLN A 19 -1.03 -3.78 16.33
C GLN A 19 -0.27 -3.11 17.48
N ILE A 20 -0.93 -2.25 18.27
CA ILE A 20 -0.25 -1.49 19.33
C ILE A 20 0.19 -2.42 20.49
N PRO A 21 -0.69 -3.26 21.08
CA PRO A 21 -0.24 -4.19 22.12
C PRO A 21 0.79 -5.20 21.63
N ALA A 22 0.64 -5.72 20.41
CA ALA A 22 1.62 -6.63 19.81
C ALA A 22 2.98 -5.92 19.61
N GLY A 23 2.98 -4.70 19.08
CA GLY A 23 4.18 -3.91 18.88
C GLY A 23 4.92 -3.60 20.20
N ILE A 24 4.19 -3.32 21.27
CA ILE A 24 4.77 -3.13 22.61
C ILE A 24 5.38 -4.44 23.12
N SER A 25 4.63 -5.54 23.08
CA SER A 25 5.07 -6.83 23.63
C SER A 25 6.24 -7.46 22.86
N LEU A 26 6.34 -7.20 21.56
CA LEU A 26 7.40 -7.71 20.69
C LEU A 26 8.57 -6.72 20.50
N GLY A 27 8.52 -5.54 21.14
CA GLY A 27 9.57 -4.53 21.05
C GLY A 27 9.67 -3.84 19.67
N ALA A 28 8.61 -3.89 18.85
CA ALA A 28 8.64 -3.34 17.49
C ALA A 28 8.75 -1.81 17.44
N PHE A 29 8.31 -1.11 18.49
CA PHE A 29 8.46 0.35 18.60
C PHE A 29 9.91 0.79 18.87
N GLN A 30 10.79 -0.11 19.31
CA GLN A 30 12.21 0.15 19.58
C GLN A 30 13.12 -0.43 18.49
N ASN A 31 12.79 -1.62 18.00
CA ASN A 31 13.67 -2.41 17.13
C ASN A 31 13.20 -2.45 15.66
N GLY A 32 12.05 -1.86 15.36
CA GLY A 32 11.42 -1.91 14.05
C GLY A 32 10.48 -3.11 13.87
N LEU A 33 9.52 -2.95 12.97
CA LEU A 33 8.50 -3.95 12.67
C LEU A 33 9.08 -5.26 12.15
N GLU A 34 10.08 -5.18 11.29
CA GLU A 34 10.69 -6.33 10.61
C GLU A 34 11.59 -7.16 11.53
N SER A 35 11.91 -6.67 12.73
CA SER A 35 12.67 -7.43 13.74
C SER A 35 11.93 -8.67 14.27
N SER A 36 10.61 -8.79 14.00
CA SER A 36 9.77 -9.89 14.47
C SER A 36 8.86 -10.43 13.37
N ALA A 37 9.06 -11.70 12.98
CA ALA A 37 8.17 -12.41 12.05
C ALA A 37 6.71 -12.43 12.53
N THR A 38 6.50 -12.51 13.87
CA THR A 38 5.16 -12.43 14.47
C THR A 38 4.54 -11.06 14.21
N MET A 39 5.31 -9.97 14.31
CA MET A 39 4.78 -8.63 14.04
C MET A 39 4.42 -8.46 12.57
N VAL A 40 5.22 -8.98 11.65
CA VAL A 40 4.90 -9.02 10.21
C VAL A 40 3.59 -9.77 9.95
N ALA A 41 3.39 -10.92 10.61
CA ALA A 41 2.13 -11.68 10.51
C ALA A 41 0.93 -10.92 11.09
N VAL A 42 1.11 -10.20 12.20
CA VAL A 42 0.07 -9.32 12.80
C VAL A 42 -0.34 -8.22 11.81
N VAL A 43 0.61 -7.60 11.14
CA VAL A 43 0.31 -6.57 10.12
C VAL A 43 -0.43 -7.18 8.93
N GLY A 44 0.03 -8.34 8.42
CA GLY A 44 -0.66 -9.07 7.35
C GLY A 44 -2.11 -9.44 7.71
N LEU A 45 -2.34 -9.91 8.93
CA LEU A 45 -3.69 -10.20 9.43
C LEU A 45 -4.56 -8.92 9.50
N SER A 46 -3.96 -7.81 9.91
CA SER A 46 -4.66 -6.52 10.05
C SER A 46 -5.24 -6.00 8.72
N MET A 47 -4.69 -6.42 7.57
CA MET A 47 -5.21 -6.06 6.25
C MET A 47 -6.63 -6.59 6.00
N PHE A 48 -7.11 -7.56 6.78
CA PHE A 48 -8.49 -8.06 6.70
C PHE A 48 -9.47 -7.28 7.60
N PHE A 49 -9.02 -6.43 8.51
CA PHE A 49 -9.94 -5.71 9.40
C PHE A 49 -10.79 -4.64 8.71
N PRO A 50 -10.37 -3.97 7.63
CA PRO A 50 -11.28 -3.17 6.82
C PRO A 50 -12.44 -3.98 6.23
N LEU A 51 -12.21 -5.23 5.80
CA LEU A 51 -13.28 -6.17 5.40
C LEU A 51 -14.23 -6.43 6.57
N VAL A 52 -13.70 -6.74 7.77
CA VAL A 52 -14.54 -6.99 8.95
C VAL A 52 -15.38 -5.76 9.30
N GLY A 53 -14.79 -4.57 9.26
CA GLY A 53 -15.49 -3.30 9.44
C GLY A 53 -16.59 -3.07 8.39
N ALA A 54 -16.31 -3.40 7.12
CA ALA A 54 -17.29 -3.32 6.03
C ALA A 54 -18.46 -4.27 6.25
N LEU A 55 -18.20 -5.51 6.61
CA LEU A 55 -19.26 -6.50 6.90
C LEU A 55 -20.08 -6.09 8.14
N ALA A 56 -19.44 -5.62 9.21
CA ALA A 56 -20.13 -5.11 10.38
C ALA A 56 -21.08 -3.95 10.02
N ALA A 57 -20.58 -2.97 9.26
CA ALA A 57 -21.39 -1.85 8.78
C ALA A 57 -22.50 -2.30 7.83
N TYR A 58 -22.23 -3.27 6.96
CA TYR A 58 -23.20 -3.80 6.00
C TYR A 58 -24.37 -4.52 6.67
N PHE A 59 -24.07 -5.40 7.64
CA PHE A 59 -25.11 -6.18 8.34
C PHE A 59 -25.82 -5.39 9.45
N ALA A 60 -25.27 -4.26 9.88
CA ALA A 60 -25.96 -3.35 10.83
C ALA A 60 -27.19 -2.65 10.23
N PHE A 61 -27.44 -2.77 8.92
CA PHE A 61 -28.57 -2.18 8.22
C PHE A 61 -29.46 -3.22 7.56
N PRO A 62 -30.79 -2.96 7.45
CA PRO A 62 -31.70 -3.84 6.74
C PRO A 62 -31.34 -3.93 5.24
N PRO A 63 -31.67 -5.04 4.54
CA PRO A 63 -31.25 -5.27 3.15
C PRO A 63 -31.50 -4.09 2.19
N LYS A 64 -32.65 -3.41 2.32
CA LYS A 64 -33.03 -2.26 1.48
C LYS A 64 -32.19 -0.99 1.68
N GLU A 65 -31.44 -0.91 2.77
CA GLU A 65 -30.58 0.24 3.10
C GLU A 65 -29.09 -0.08 2.92
N ARG A 66 -28.76 -1.31 2.49
CA ARG A 66 -27.38 -1.72 2.26
C ARG A 66 -26.84 -1.11 0.98
N ILE A 67 -25.58 -0.69 1.03
CA ILE A 67 -24.87 -0.25 -0.17
C ILE A 67 -24.37 -1.46 -0.95
N ASP A 68 -24.20 -1.30 -2.26
CA ASP A 68 -23.52 -2.30 -3.08
C ASP A 68 -22.00 -2.21 -2.83
N LEU A 69 -21.43 -3.28 -2.29
CA LEU A 69 -20.00 -3.39 -2.07
C LEU A 69 -19.20 -3.62 -3.36
N CYS A 70 -19.88 -3.84 -4.48
CA CYS A 70 -19.30 -4.12 -5.80
C CYS A 70 -18.23 -5.21 -5.80
N TRP A 71 -18.52 -6.28 -5.11
CA TRP A 71 -17.61 -7.41 -4.91
C TRP A 71 -17.58 -8.40 -6.09
N LYS A 72 -18.41 -8.19 -7.14
CA LYS A 72 -18.39 -9.02 -8.35
C LYS A 72 -17.15 -8.69 -9.19
N PRO A 73 -16.42 -9.69 -9.71
CA PRO A 73 -15.18 -9.46 -10.45
C PRO A 73 -15.37 -8.69 -11.77
N LEU A 74 -16.43 -8.93 -12.53
CA LEU A 74 -16.74 -8.29 -13.82
C LEU A 74 -15.53 -8.26 -14.77
N ILE A 75 -14.79 -9.40 -14.89
CA ILE A 75 -13.52 -9.47 -15.60
C ILE A 75 -13.70 -9.21 -17.11
N ARG A 76 -14.71 -9.81 -17.71
CA ARG A 76 -14.94 -9.72 -19.16
C ARG A 76 -15.25 -8.29 -19.62
N GLU A 77 -15.95 -7.56 -18.78
CA GLU A 77 -16.37 -6.18 -19.02
C GLU A 77 -15.20 -5.19 -18.81
N ASN A 78 -14.15 -5.61 -18.05
CA ASN A 78 -13.11 -4.72 -17.54
C ASN A 78 -11.68 -5.22 -17.83
N VAL A 79 -11.43 -6.00 -18.88
CA VAL A 79 -10.13 -6.62 -19.17
C VAL A 79 -8.99 -5.60 -19.18
N PHE A 80 -9.17 -4.45 -19.85
CA PHE A 80 -8.13 -3.42 -19.91
C PHE A 80 -7.81 -2.80 -18.55
N GLN A 81 -8.82 -2.62 -17.70
CA GLN A 81 -8.64 -2.10 -16.35
C GLN A 81 -7.90 -3.11 -15.47
N TYR A 82 -8.14 -4.41 -15.63
CA TYR A 82 -7.39 -5.46 -14.96
C TYR A 82 -5.94 -5.49 -15.42
N LEU A 83 -5.68 -5.39 -16.71
CA LEU A 83 -4.31 -5.31 -17.24
C LEU A 83 -3.59 -4.04 -16.73
N ALA A 84 -4.26 -2.90 -16.75
CA ALA A 84 -3.71 -1.67 -16.18
C ALA A 84 -3.47 -1.81 -14.67
N ALA A 85 -4.40 -2.38 -13.92
CA ALA A 85 -4.26 -2.66 -12.49
C ALA A 85 -3.07 -3.57 -12.18
N TRP A 86 -2.78 -4.52 -13.07
CA TRP A 86 -1.68 -5.45 -12.91
C TRP A 86 -0.30 -4.83 -13.20
N PHE A 87 -0.17 -4.10 -14.32
CA PHE A 87 1.15 -3.68 -14.82
C PHE A 87 1.52 -2.22 -14.51
N LEU A 88 0.54 -1.33 -14.31
CA LEU A 88 0.83 0.07 -14.00
C LEU A 88 1.59 0.25 -12.67
N PRO A 89 1.37 -0.54 -11.60
CA PRO A 89 2.19 -0.49 -10.40
C PRO A 89 3.69 -0.65 -10.67
N ALA A 90 4.06 -1.59 -11.54
CA ALA A 90 5.45 -1.79 -11.92
C ALA A 90 6.02 -0.58 -12.67
N ALA A 91 5.27 -0.01 -13.60
CA ALA A 91 5.68 1.20 -14.30
C ALA A 91 5.87 2.38 -13.34
N ILE A 92 4.96 2.56 -12.38
CA ILE A 92 5.06 3.59 -11.33
C ILE A 92 6.31 3.35 -10.46
N ALA A 93 6.55 2.12 -10.01
CA ALA A 93 7.70 1.80 -9.17
C ALA A 93 9.03 2.01 -9.89
N ILE A 94 9.14 1.56 -11.15
CA ILE A 94 10.34 1.75 -11.98
C ILE A 94 10.59 3.24 -12.24
N ALA A 95 9.55 4.00 -12.61
CA ALA A 95 9.66 5.44 -12.81
C ALA A 95 10.05 6.16 -11.51
N GLY A 96 9.48 5.75 -10.37
CA GLY A 96 9.82 6.26 -9.06
C GLY A 96 11.28 6.01 -8.68
N CYS A 97 11.76 4.78 -8.88
CA CYS A 97 13.18 4.43 -8.70
C CYS A 97 14.08 5.30 -9.60
N ALA A 98 13.72 5.47 -10.88
CA ALA A 98 14.48 6.30 -11.79
C ALA A 98 14.56 7.75 -11.31
N VAL A 99 13.44 8.36 -10.91
CA VAL A 99 13.41 9.73 -10.37
C VAL A 99 14.26 9.84 -9.10
N PHE A 100 14.17 8.86 -8.20
CA PHE A 100 14.93 8.87 -6.95
C PHE A 100 16.44 8.77 -7.19
N PHE A 101 16.90 7.81 -8.01
CA PHE A 101 18.32 7.61 -8.26
C PHE A 101 18.93 8.66 -9.18
N LEU A 102 18.15 9.27 -10.08
CA LEU A 102 18.61 10.44 -10.84
C LEU A 102 18.84 11.65 -9.94
N ALA A 103 18.02 11.84 -8.92
CA ALA A 103 18.19 12.88 -7.92
C ALA A 103 19.28 12.57 -6.88
N ASN A 104 19.61 11.29 -6.68
CA ASN A 104 20.55 10.80 -5.66
C ASN A 104 21.48 9.72 -6.25
N PRO A 105 22.30 10.03 -7.28
CA PRO A 105 23.10 9.02 -7.98
C PRO A 105 24.13 8.32 -7.06
N GLN A 106 24.57 8.98 -5.99
CA GLN A 106 25.48 8.42 -4.97
C GLN A 106 24.85 7.30 -4.15
N LEU A 107 23.52 7.15 -4.17
CA LEU A 107 22.81 6.07 -3.47
C LEU A 107 22.58 4.84 -4.35
N PHE A 108 22.93 4.88 -5.63
CA PHE A 108 22.70 3.80 -6.58
C PHE A 108 23.84 2.78 -6.56
N ASP A 109 23.54 1.56 -6.17
CA ASP A 109 24.46 0.41 -6.16
C ASP A 109 24.01 -0.66 -7.17
N PRO A 110 24.51 -0.67 -8.40
CA PRO A 110 24.20 -1.68 -9.40
C PRO A 110 24.83 -3.05 -9.12
N SER A 111 25.79 -3.11 -8.20
CA SER A 111 26.48 -4.36 -7.79
C SER A 111 25.68 -5.17 -6.79
N LEU A 112 24.65 -4.58 -6.17
CA LEU A 112 23.84 -5.17 -5.09
C LEU A 112 24.65 -5.51 -3.83
N THR A 113 25.78 -4.84 -3.59
CA THR A 113 26.62 -5.08 -2.41
C THR A 113 25.88 -4.71 -1.13
N ALA A 114 25.20 -3.56 -1.12
CA ALA A 114 24.41 -3.12 0.03
C ALA A 114 23.22 -4.07 0.32
N TYR A 115 22.63 -4.65 -0.71
CA TYR A 115 21.62 -5.70 -0.55
C TYR A 115 22.22 -6.97 0.08
N ALA A 116 23.41 -7.40 -0.37
CA ALA A 116 24.12 -8.54 0.23
C ALA A 116 24.49 -8.28 1.69
N GLU A 117 24.94 -7.06 2.04
CA GLU A 117 25.25 -6.65 3.42
C GLU A 117 24.01 -6.72 4.32
N SER A 118 22.88 -6.19 3.86
CA SER A 118 21.63 -6.23 4.63
C SER A 118 21.12 -7.67 4.81
N THR A 119 21.27 -8.51 3.79
CA THR A 119 20.91 -9.94 3.84
C THR A 119 21.81 -10.70 4.83
N ALA A 120 23.10 -10.43 4.80
CA ALA A 120 24.09 -11.02 5.71
C ALA A 120 23.78 -10.65 7.17
N ALA A 121 23.49 -9.37 7.43
CA ALA A 121 23.12 -8.88 8.75
C ALA A 121 21.83 -9.56 9.27
N ALA A 122 20.82 -9.70 8.42
CA ALA A 122 19.57 -10.37 8.78
C ALA A 122 19.75 -11.88 9.04
N ALA A 123 20.65 -12.54 8.30
CA ALA A 123 20.94 -13.96 8.44
C ALA A 123 21.97 -14.27 9.55
N GLY A 124 22.66 -13.26 10.09
CA GLY A 124 23.73 -13.45 11.08
C GLY A 124 25.00 -14.11 10.52
N VAL A 125 25.28 -13.93 9.21
CA VAL A 125 26.44 -14.47 8.49
C VAL A 125 27.32 -13.34 7.96
N SER A 126 28.50 -13.66 7.39
CA SER A 126 29.35 -12.64 6.79
C SER A 126 28.86 -12.23 5.40
N THR A 127 29.10 -10.96 5.01
CA THR A 127 28.79 -10.47 3.67
C THR A 127 29.49 -11.28 2.57
N ASN A 128 30.73 -11.71 2.83
CA ASN A 128 31.49 -12.54 1.87
C ASN A 128 30.83 -13.90 1.61
N GLU A 129 30.23 -14.51 2.63
CA GLU A 129 29.48 -15.77 2.47
C GLU A 129 28.24 -15.56 1.59
N VAL A 130 27.52 -14.45 1.79
CA VAL A 130 26.34 -14.12 0.94
C VAL A 130 26.79 -13.85 -0.48
N LEU A 131 27.81 -13.00 -0.70
CA LEU A 131 28.33 -12.68 -2.03
C LEU A 131 28.85 -13.92 -2.78
N ALA A 132 29.49 -14.85 -2.09
CA ALA A 132 30.01 -16.09 -2.67
C ALA A 132 28.89 -17.02 -3.17
N GLN A 133 27.71 -16.96 -2.58
CA GLN A 133 26.54 -17.78 -2.92
C GLN A 133 25.50 -17.05 -3.77
N MET A 134 25.60 -15.72 -3.86
CA MET A 134 24.62 -14.90 -4.57
C MET A 134 24.76 -15.10 -6.09
N PRO A 135 23.64 -15.32 -6.80
CA PRO A 135 23.67 -15.31 -8.26
C PRO A 135 24.16 -13.96 -8.81
N PRO A 136 24.59 -13.89 -10.08
CA PRO A 136 24.90 -12.62 -10.73
C PRO A 136 23.77 -11.60 -10.55
N ALA A 137 24.09 -10.32 -10.33
CA ALA A 137 23.12 -9.26 -10.03
C ALA A 137 21.92 -9.22 -10.99
N TRP A 138 22.17 -9.41 -12.30
CA TRP A 138 21.09 -9.46 -13.30
C TRP A 138 20.10 -10.62 -13.08
N MET A 139 20.57 -11.78 -12.57
CA MET A 139 19.69 -12.91 -12.25
C MET A 139 18.85 -12.62 -11.00
N VAL A 140 19.42 -11.99 -9.98
CA VAL A 140 18.68 -11.54 -8.77
C VAL A 140 17.58 -10.57 -9.18
N VAL A 141 17.91 -9.57 -9.99
CA VAL A 141 16.95 -8.58 -10.47
C VAL A 141 15.86 -9.24 -11.34
N LEU A 142 16.25 -10.07 -12.29
CA LEU A 142 15.30 -10.76 -13.17
C LEU A 142 14.35 -11.66 -12.39
N SER A 143 14.86 -12.47 -11.46
CA SER A 143 14.02 -13.34 -10.63
C SER A 143 13.06 -12.53 -9.74
N THR A 144 13.53 -11.45 -9.15
CA THR A 144 12.70 -10.55 -8.33
C THR A 144 11.58 -9.93 -9.18
N VAL A 145 11.90 -9.42 -10.38
CA VAL A 145 10.92 -8.82 -11.29
C VAL A 145 9.90 -9.87 -11.75
N VAL A 146 10.35 -11.07 -12.12
CA VAL A 146 9.45 -12.17 -12.55
C VAL A 146 8.52 -12.57 -11.40
N LEU A 147 9.05 -12.75 -10.19
CA LEU A 147 8.25 -13.07 -9.02
C LEU A 147 7.24 -11.95 -8.72
N ALA A 148 7.67 -10.70 -8.74
CA ALA A 148 6.83 -9.53 -8.44
C ALA A 148 5.73 -9.31 -9.51
N LEU A 149 5.97 -9.61 -10.77
CA LEU A 149 5.00 -9.41 -11.86
C LEU A 149 4.08 -10.60 -12.09
N ILE A 150 4.53 -11.83 -11.85
CA ILE A 150 3.77 -13.02 -12.23
C ILE A 150 3.11 -13.68 -11.02
N PHE A 151 3.83 -13.90 -9.93
CA PHE A 151 3.33 -14.70 -8.80
C PHE A 151 2.85 -13.87 -7.62
N ALA A 152 3.62 -12.87 -7.20
CA ALA A 152 3.32 -12.10 -6.01
C ALA A 152 2.00 -11.30 -6.09
N PRO A 153 1.55 -10.77 -7.26
CA PRO A 153 0.26 -10.10 -7.34
C PRO A 153 -0.91 -10.99 -6.93
N PHE A 154 -0.90 -12.28 -7.27
CA PHE A 154 -1.96 -13.22 -6.86
C PHE A 154 -1.97 -13.45 -5.34
N ILE A 155 -0.80 -13.53 -4.72
CA ILE A 155 -0.68 -13.75 -3.28
C ILE A 155 -1.09 -12.48 -2.54
N ASN A 156 -0.55 -11.32 -2.96
CA ASN A 156 -0.81 -10.04 -2.32
C ASN A 156 -2.22 -9.50 -2.57
N MET A 157 -2.88 -9.92 -3.66
CA MET A 157 -4.27 -9.56 -3.94
C MET A 157 -5.23 -10.05 -2.86
N ILE A 158 -4.94 -11.16 -2.18
CA ILE A 158 -5.83 -11.74 -1.15
C ILE A 158 -5.97 -10.78 0.05
N PRO A 159 -4.89 -10.38 0.75
CA PRO A 159 -5.01 -9.39 1.82
C PRO A 159 -5.42 -8.00 1.29
N ALA A 160 -4.96 -7.61 0.09
CA ALA A 160 -5.38 -6.36 -0.54
C ALA A 160 -6.90 -6.33 -0.80
N PHE A 161 -7.53 -7.45 -1.18
CA PHE A 161 -8.98 -7.52 -1.30
C PHE A 161 -9.69 -7.27 0.03
N GLY A 162 -9.10 -7.76 1.14
CA GLY A 162 -9.59 -7.45 2.49
C GLY A 162 -9.63 -5.95 2.77
N GLU A 163 -8.58 -5.24 2.38
CA GLU A 163 -8.55 -3.78 2.49
C GLU A 163 -9.50 -3.09 1.52
N GLU A 164 -9.47 -3.46 0.23
CA GLU A 164 -10.22 -2.75 -0.81
C GLU A 164 -11.74 -2.91 -0.67
N LEU A 165 -12.23 -4.04 -0.16
CA LEU A 165 -13.64 -4.17 0.17
C LEU A 165 -14.05 -3.19 1.27
N GLY A 166 -13.15 -2.91 2.22
CA GLY A 166 -13.35 -1.86 3.22
C GLY A 166 -13.28 -0.46 2.64
N TRP A 167 -12.16 -0.13 2.00
CA TRP A 167 -11.91 1.24 1.54
C TRP A 167 -12.77 1.61 0.33
N ARG A 168 -12.83 0.78 -0.71
CA ARG A 168 -13.52 1.07 -1.99
C ARG A 168 -14.91 0.45 -2.07
N GLY A 169 -15.15 -0.63 -1.31
CA GLY A 169 -16.50 -1.22 -1.21
C GLY A 169 -17.40 -0.51 -0.20
N MET A 170 -16.87 -0.04 0.94
CA MET A 170 -17.68 0.54 2.02
C MET A 170 -17.42 2.04 2.23
N LEU A 171 -16.17 2.45 2.52
CA LEU A 171 -15.84 3.82 2.94
C LEU A 171 -16.11 4.82 1.82
N PHE A 172 -15.48 4.64 0.67
CA PHE A 172 -15.58 5.56 -0.47
C PHE A 172 -17.04 5.80 -0.88
N PRO A 173 -17.88 4.77 -1.18
CA PRO A 173 -19.27 5.02 -1.57
C PRO A 173 -20.10 5.62 -0.44
N THR A 174 -19.84 5.30 0.83
CA THR A 174 -20.55 5.94 1.96
C THR A 174 -20.23 7.44 2.07
N LEU A 175 -19.00 7.86 1.74
CA LEU A 175 -18.62 9.26 1.65
C LEU A 175 -19.24 9.94 0.42
N ALA A 176 -19.25 9.26 -0.73
CA ALA A 176 -19.82 9.77 -1.98
C ALA A 176 -21.35 9.96 -1.94
N GLU A 177 -22.06 9.32 -0.99
CA GLU A 177 -23.47 9.66 -0.70
C GLU A 177 -23.66 11.11 -0.20
N ARG A 178 -22.59 11.81 0.22
CA ARG A 178 -22.65 13.10 0.92
C ARG A 178 -21.80 14.21 0.32
N MET A 179 -20.84 13.84 -0.51
CA MET A 179 -19.92 14.75 -1.16
C MET A 179 -19.59 14.25 -2.57
N SER A 180 -18.91 15.08 -3.36
CA SER A 180 -18.45 14.66 -4.69
C SER A 180 -17.50 13.46 -4.61
N GLU A 181 -17.41 12.66 -5.68
CA GLU A 181 -16.44 11.54 -5.75
C GLU A 181 -15.01 12.02 -5.51
N ARG A 182 -14.64 13.22 -6.01
CA ARG A 182 -13.33 13.82 -5.76
C ARG A 182 -13.03 13.99 -4.28
N ASN A 183 -13.97 14.59 -3.56
CA ASN A 183 -13.79 14.82 -2.13
C ASN A 183 -13.83 13.50 -1.34
N ALA A 184 -14.71 12.58 -1.73
CA ALA A 184 -14.79 11.26 -1.11
C ALA A 184 -13.48 10.45 -1.29
N ALA A 185 -12.85 10.53 -2.46
CA ALA A 185 -11.56 9.88 -2.72
C ALA A 185 -10.44 10.48 -1.86
N LEU A 186 -10.34 11.81 -1.74
CA LEU A 186 -9.36 12.48 -0.88
C LEU A 186 -9.56 12.08 0.59
N VAL A 187 -10.79 12.21 1.11
CA VAL A 187 -11.09 11.87 2.51
C VAL A 187 -10.81 10.39 2.79
N SER A 188 -11.21 9.49 1.87
CA SER A 188 -10.93 8.06 1.99
C SER A 188 -9.43 7.77 2.02
N GLY A 189 -8.64 8.44 1.18
CA GLY A 189 -7.19 8.29 1.13
C GLY A 189 -6.50 8.79 2.41
N ILE A 190 -6.93 9.94 2.94
CA ILE A 190 -6.44 10.48 4.22
C ILE A 190 -6.72 9.51 5.37
N ILE A 191 -7.95 8.99 5.47
CA ILE A 191 -8.34 8.02 6.50
C ILE A 191 -7.50 6.75 6.39
N TRP A 192 -7.28 6.25 5.17
CA TRP A 192 -6.44 5.09 4.92
C TRP A 192 -4.98 5.32 5.33
N GLY A 193 -4.42 6.50 5.02
CA GLY A 193 -3.06 6.86 5.46
C GLY A 193 -2.94 6.94 6.99
N ILE A 194 -3.92 7.53 7.69
CA ILE A 194 -3.96 7.58 9.16
C ILE A 194 -4.02 6.16 9.77
N TRP A 195 -4.74 5.23 9.12
CA TRP A 195 -4.85 3.85 9.57
C TRP A 195 -3.49 3.16 9.70
N HIS A 196 -2.49 3.55 8.88
CA HIS A 196 -1.13 3.03 8.93
C HIS A 196 -0.27 3.61 10.07
N ALA A 197 -0.76 4.61 10.84
CA ALA A 197 0.07 5.31 11.81
C ALA A 197 0.84 4.39 12.78
N PRO A 198 0.27 3.34 13.39
CA PRO A 198 1.03 2.46 14.29
C PRO A 198 2.22 1.77 13.60
N VAL A 199 2.02 1.25 12.39
CA VAL A 199 3.09 0.55 11.66
C VAL A 199 4.16 1.52 11.16
N ILE A 200 3.83 2.76 10.82
CA ILE A 200 4.81 3.80 10.48
C ILE A 200 5.68 4.15 11.71
N ILE A 201 5.09 4.23 12.90
CA ILE A 201 5.84 4.43 14.15
C ILE A 201 6.76 3.23 14.45
N MET A 202 6.43 2.04 13.97
CA MET A 202 7.28 0.86 14.03
C MET A 202 8.26 0.73 12.84
N GLY A 203 8.44 1.79 12.04
CA GLY A 203 9.43 1.86 10.96
C GLY A 203 8.99 1.30 9.60
N HIS A 204 7.72 0.94 9.43
CA HIS A 204 7.23 0.44 8.14
C HIS A 204 7.44 1.44 7.01
N ASN A 205 7.88 0.97 5.85
CA ASN A 205 8.16 1.71 4.60
C ASN A 205 9.32 2.73 4.65
N TYR A 206 9.64 3.33 5.80
CA TYR A 206 10.58 4.46 5.86
C TYR A 206 11.71 4.25 6.87
N GLY A 207 11.69 3.18 7.67
CA GLY A 207 12.58 3.03 8.83
C GLY A 207 12.20 3.99 9.96
N MET A 208 13.11 4.19 10.92
CA MET A 208 12.90 5.05 12.10
C MET A 208 13.90 6.21 12.18
N GLY A 209 14.93 6.24 11.32
CA GLY A 209 16.07 7.16 11.39
C GLY A 209 15.96 8.46 10.60
N TYR A 210 14.76 8.89 10.16
CA TYR A 210 14.59 10.08 9.34
C TYR A 210 14.21 11.32 10.17
N PRO A 211 14.55 12.54 9.69
CA PRO A 211 14.18 13.78 10.35
C PRO A 211 12.66 13.95 10.48
N GLY A 212 12.18 14.32 11.66
CA GLY A 212 10.75 14.50 11.94
C GLY A 212 10.00 13.19 12.22
N PHE A 213 10.72 12.08 12.46
CA PHE A 213 10.10 10.82 12.90
C PHE A 213 9.26 11.01 14.18
N PRO A 214 8.08 10.38 14.28
CA PRO A 214 7.38 9.60 13.27
C PRO A 214 6.43 10.43 12.40
N ILE A 215 6.23 11.72 12.72
CA ILE A 215 5.17 12.58 12.12
C ILE A 215 5.38 12.75 10.61
N ALA A 216 6.63 13.02 10.18
CA ALA A 216 6.92 13.17 8.75
C ALA A 216 6.59 11.90 7.95
N GLY A 217 6.84 10.71 8.52
CA GLY A 217 6.47 9.43 7.90
C GLY A 217 4.97 9.22 7.80
N ILE A 218 4.22 9.56 8.86
CA ILE A 218 2.75 9.49 8.85
C ILE A 218 2.17 10.43 7.78
N LEU A 219 2.67 11.66 7.67
CA LEU A 219 2.22 12.61 6.65
C LEU A 219 2.56 12.14 5.24
N THR A 220 3.76 11.56 5.04
CA THR A 220 4.16 10.97 3.76
C THR A 220 3.26 9.79 3.40
N MET A 221 2.93 8.92 4.36
CA MET A 221 2.00 7.82 4.13
C MET A 221 0.58 8.28 3.81
N ILE A 222 0.09 9.34 4.46
CA ILE A 222 -1.19 9.97 4.13
C ILE A 222 -1.18 10.47 2.68
N LEU A 223 -0.11 11.14 2.24
CA LEU A 223 0.03 11.62 0.87
C LEU A 223 0.03 10.44 -0.13
N ALA A 224 0.82 9.41 0.13
CA ALA A 224 0.92 8.22 -0.72
C ALA A 224 -0.41 7.46 -0.80
N CYS A 225 -1.07 7.22 0.34
CA CYS A 225 -2.39 6.59 0.40
C CYS A 225 -3.47 7.44 -0.27
N THR A 226 -3.38 8.77 -0.21
CA THR A 226 -4.32 9.66 -0.90
C THR A 226 -4.11 9.58 -2.42
N ALA A 227 -2.88 9.62 -2.90
CA ALA A 227 -2.58 9.50 -4.33
C ALA A 227 -3.02 8.14 -4.88
N MET A 228 -2.61 7.05 -4.24
CA MET A 228 -3.03 5.69 -4.62
C MET A 228 -4.55 5.54 -4.47
N GLY A 229 -5.12 6.11 -3.40
CA GLY A 229 -6.54 6.10 -3.12
C GLY A 229 -7.38 6.73 -4.23
N CYS A 230 -6.96 7.85 -4.78
CA CYS A 230 -7.62 8.50 -5.91
C CYS A 230 -7.61 7.62 -7.16
N TRP A 231 -6.49 6.96 -7.47
CA TRP A 231 -6.42 6.00 -8.57
C TRP A 231 -7.35 4.80 -8.34
N LEU A 232 -7.31 4.19 -7.15
CA LEU A 232 -8.17 3.03 -6.83
C LEU A 232 -9.66 3.40 -6.80
N CYS A 233 -10.03 4.59 -6.30
CA CYS A 233 -11.41 5.08 -6.39
C CYS A 233 -11.86 5.29 -7.85
N TYR A 234 -10.98 5.81 -8.71
CA TYR A 234 -11.26 5.91 -10.14
C TYR A 234 -11.47 4.53 -10.78
N LEU A 235 -10.63 3.54 -10.48
CA LEU A 235 -10.83 2.16 -10.93
C LEU A 235 -12.18 1.62 -10.45
N ARG A 236 -12.53 1.83 -9.17
CA ARG A 236 -13.79 1.40 -8.58
C ARG A 236 -15.01 1.99 -9.28
N VAL A 237 -14.98 3.28 -9.60
CA VAL A 237 -16.05 3.97 -10.33
C VAL A 237 -16.17 3.44 -11.77
N ARG A 238 -15.03 3.27 -12.45
CA ARG A 238 -14.99 2.86 -13.86
C ARG A 238 -15.39 1.41 -14.10
N THR A 239 -15.15 0.55 -13.12
CA THR A 239 -15.32 -0.91 -13.27
C THR A 239 -16.51 -1.48 -12.50
N GLU A 240 -17.12 -0.67 -11.64
CA GLU A 240 -18.17 -1.11 -10.71
C GLU A 240 -17.78 -2.35 -9.90
N SER A 241 -16.46 -2.50 -9.66
CA SER A 241 -15.87 -3.66 -8.99
C SER A 241 -14.72 -3.25 -8.08
N VAL A 242 -14.56 -3.92 -6.94
CA VAL A 242 -13.40 -3.77 -6.04
C VAL A 242 -12.22 -4.64 -6.46
N TRP A 243 -12.42 -5.63 -7.34
CA TRP A 243 -11.37 -6.55 -7.73
C TRP A 243 -10.22 -5.91 -8.51
N PRO A 244 -10.44 -5.01 -9.49
CA PRO A 244 -9.33 -4.28 -10.12
C PRO A 244 -8.54 -3.44 -9.12
N CYS A 245 -9.21 -2.91 -8.07
CA CYS A 245 -8.52 -2.21 -6.98
C CYS A 245 -7.62 -3.16 -6.18
N ALA A 246 -8.11 -4.36 -5.83
CA ALA A 246 -7.35 -5.37 -5.13
C ALA A 246 -6.15 -5.88 -5.96
N VAL A 247 -6.33 -6.05 -7.28
CA VAL A 247 -5.24 -6.41 -8.20
C VAL A 247 -4.19 -5.29 -8.24
N ALA A 248 -4.60 -4.04 -8.41
CA ALA A 248 -3.67 -2.90 -8.44
C ALA A 248 -2.91 -2.75 -7.13
N HIS A 249 -3.59 -2.85 -5.99
CA HIS A 249 -3.01 -2.79 -4.66
C HIS A 249 -2.03 -3.96 -4.42
N GLY A 250 -2.45 -5.18 -4.70
CA GLY A 250 -1.60 -6.37 -4.56
C GLY A 250 -0.37 -6.35 -5.47
N SER A 251 -0.51 -5.89 -6.72
CA SER A 251 0.60 -5.70 -7.65
C SER A 251 1.55 -4.58 -7.19
N PHE A 252 1.02 -3.50 -6.60
CA PHE A 252 1.83 -2.44 -6.02
C PHE A 252 2.66 -2.97 -4.84
N ASN A 253 2.04 -3.69 -3.90
CA ASN A 253 2.73 -4.29 -2.77
C ASN A 253 3.81 -5.30 -3.21
N ALA A 254 3.60 -5.99 -4.33
CA ALA A 254 4.55 -6.95 -4.87
C ALA A 254 5.85 -6.30 -5.38
N ILE A 255 5.78 -5.09 -5.96
CA ILE A 255 6.90 -4.43 -6.64
C ILE A 255 7.48 -3.24 -5.87
N ALA A 256 6.79 -2.73 -4.86
CA ALA A 256 7.15 -1.48 -4.18
C ALA A 256 8.60 -1.44 -3.67
N ASN A 257 9.15 -2.56 -3.27
CA ASN A 257 10.51 -2.64 -2.71
C ASN A 257 11.60 -2.95 -3.74
N ILE A 258 11.31 -2.99 -5.05
CA ILE A 258 12.33 -3.31 -6.07
C ILE A 258 13.54 -2.36 -6.02
N GLY A 259 13.30 -1.09 -5.71
CA GLY A 259 14.36 -0.09 -5.61
C GLY A 259 15.33 -0.32 -4.45
N SER A 260 14.92 -1.00 -3.38
CA SER A 260 15.81 -1.29 -2.24
C SER A 260 16.95 -2.24 -2.59
N LEU A 261 16.81 -3.06 -3.65
CA LEU A 261 17.90 -3.89 -4.17
C LEU A 261 19.12 -3.05 -4.56
N PHE A 262 18.91 -1.84 -5.05
CA PHE A 262 19.93 -0.96 -5.62
C PHE A 262 20.33 0.18 -4.69
N CYS A 263 19.86 0.23 -3.44
CA CYS A 263 20.04 1.40 -2.58
C CYS A 263 21.03 1.15 -1.46
N VAL A 264 22.13 1.90 -1.42
CA VAL A 264 23.16 1.79 -0.37
C VAL A 264 22.67 2.21 1.03
N SER A 265 21.63 3.05 1.13
CA SER A 265 21.12 3.55 2.42
C SER A 265 19.86 2.84 2.91
N GLY A 266 19.35 1.84 2.15
CA GLY A 266 18.07 1.21 2.43
C GLY A 266 16.88 2.16 2.21
N LEU A 267 15.75 1.88 2.87
CA LEU A 267 14.53 2.68 2.75
C LEU A 267 14.66 4.02 3.50
N THR A 268 14.21 5.08 2.88
CA THR A 268 14.15 6.43 3.46
C THR A 268 12.80 7.09 3.20
N LEU A 269 12.55 8.22 3.87
CA LEU A 269 11.35 9.03 3.63
C LEU A 269 11.21 9.50 2.17
N PHE A 270 12.30 9.61 1.43
CA PHE A 270 12.34 10.09 0.05
C PHE A 270 12.23 8.99 -1.00
N GLY A 271 12.57 7.76 -0.66
CA GLY A 271 12.59 6.60 -1.54
C GLY A 271 13.65 5.57 -1.10
N PRO A 272 13.96 4.59 -1.94
CA PRO A 272 13.53 4.33 -3.34
C PRO A 272 12.12 3.71 -3.47
N ASN A 273 11.43 3.45 -2.35
CA ASN A 273 10.06 2.95 -2.38
C ASN A 273 9.12 4.01 -2.98
N PRO A 274 8.19 3.66 -3.91
CA PRO A 274 7.26 4.59 -4.56
C PRO A 274 6.22 5.22 -3.61
N LEU A 275 6.24 4.87 -2.33
CA LEU A 275 5.49 5.57 -1.28
C LEU A 275 6.30 6.73 -0.65
N GLY A 276 7.59 6.90 -1.00
CA GLY A 276 8.44 8.00 -0.54
C GLY A 276 8.17 9.30 -1.29
N LEU A 277 8.65 10.43 -0.75
CA LEU A 277 8.35 11.77 -1.28
C LEU A 277 8.89 12.01 -2.70
N VAL A 278 10.08 11.50 -3.03
CA VAL A 278 10.71 11.67 -4.35
C VAL A 278 10.32 10.52 -5.28
N ALA A 279 10.48 9.28 -4.83
CA ALA A 279 10.08 8.11 -5.61
C ALA A 279 8.56 8.01 -5.82
N GLY A 280 7.76 8.69 -4.99
CA GLY A 280 6.30 8.74 -5.10
C GLY A 280 5.76 9.72 -6.14
N ILE A 281 6.61 10.55 -6.76
CA ILE A 281 6.15 11.54 -7.76
C ILE A 281 5.32 10.91 -8.89
N PRO A 282 5.70 9.79 -9.52
CA PRO A 282 4.86 9.14 -10.54
C PRO A 282 3.50 8.67 -9.99
N LEU A 283 3.45 8.15 -8.76
CA LEU A 283 2.19 7.76 -8.11
C LEU A 283 1.29 8.98 -7.88
N ILE A 284 1.86 10.11 -7.41
CA ILE A 284 1.13 11.36 -7.20
C ILE A 284 0.55 11.87 -8.53
N ILE A 285 1.32 11.82 -9.63
CA ILE A 285 0.86 12.22 -10.96
C ILE A 285 -0.33 11.35 -11.42
N VAL A 286 -0.22 10.03 -11.29
CA VAL A 286 -1.31 9.09 -11.62
C VAL A 286 -2.53 9.35 -10.74
N GLY A 287 -2.34 9.51 -9.44
CA GLY A 287 -3.42 9.80 -8.49
C GLY A 287 -4.14 11.11 -8.80
N ALA A 288 -3.39 12.17 -9.08
CA ALA A 288 -3.94 13.48 -9.45
C ALA A 288 -4.71 13.41 -10.79
N PHE A 289 -4.17 12.71 -11.79
CA PHE A 289 -4.87 12.49 -13.06
C PHE A 289 -6.19 11.76 -12.85
N CYS A 290 -6.20 10.67 -12.08
CA CYS A 290 -7.40 9.91 -11.78
C CYS A 290 -8.41 10.73 -10.98
N TRP A 291 -7.94 11.51 -10.00
CA TRP A 291 -8.79 12.42 -9.22
C TRP A 291 -9.52 13.46 -10.10
N LEU A 292 -8.81 14.04 -11.07
CA LEU A 292 -9.43 14.96 -12.05
C LEU A 292 -10.51 14.32 -12.94
N ARG A 293 -10.51 12.98 -13.06
CA ARG A 293 -11.49 12.21 -13.84
C ARG A 293 -12.71 11.76 -13.03
N LEU A 294 -12.68 11.87 -11.71
CA LEU A 294 -13.81 11.64 -10.84
C LEU A 294 -14.80 12.82 -10.92
N SER A 295 -16.06 12.60 -10.57
CA SER A 295 -17.09 13.64 -10.54
C SER A 295 -16.75 14.71 -9.50
N SER A 296 -16.87 15.98 -9.90
CA SER A 296 -16.73 17.13 -9.01
C SER A 296 -18.05 17.53 -8.33
N GLU A 297 -19.17 16.98 -8.81
CA GLU A 297 -20.49 17.24 -8.27
C GLU A 297 -20.96 16.11 -7.36
N PRO A 298 -21.67 16.42 -6.28
CA PRO A 298 -22.34 15.40 -5.49
C PRO A 298 -23.37 14.65 -6.35
N HIS A 299 -23.56 13.35 -6.09
CA HIS A 299 -24.66 12.62 -6.72
C HIS A 299 -25.99 13.27 -6.32
N SER A 300 -26.72 13.79 -7.28
CA SER A 300 -28.13 14.23 -7.08
C SER A 300 -28.94 13.02 -6.64
N LYS A 301 -29.57 13.11 -5.48
CA LYS A 301 -30.47 12.07 -4.97
C LYS A 301 -31.75 12.01 -5.81
#